data_f6909bc7b4a80fb6aa891c62f335843f
#
_entry.id   f6909bc7b4a80fb6aa891c62f335843f
#
_cell.length_a   1.000
_cell.length_b   1.000
_cell.length_c   1.000
_cell.angle_alpha   90.00
_cell.angle_beta   90.00
_cell.angle_gamma   90.00
#
_symmetry.space_group_name_H-M   'P 1'
#
loop_
_entity.id
_entity.type
_entity.pdbx_description
1 polymer ?
#
loop_
_entity_poly.entity_id
_entity_poly.type
_entity_poly.pdbx_seq_one_letter_code
_entity_poly.pdbx_strand_id
1 'polypeptide(L)'
;MKLRLLTFITASVLFTTVHAQFLSRNSLPAFSSSWGAKVGFAANATYVTDAYMNGPKITEYTQDTQVGNFGTFLLRLNSRTVFLQTGIGMSYTKSCFYMDTNSWDPEAESKNEISCAYQFTSLTLPLQMGYHIVNSPPYCMSAYTGPRFRYTPDKFYKVQYSNLEPYNLTDSPIELTIGWTVGLSVRIGRQLLDFEYEATINTVSGPITDLNGIDPAPDFRLNRRLGMMSFSYGIMF
;
A
#
# COMPACT_ATOMS: atom_id res chain seq x y z
N MET A 1 8.70 -11.36 17.51
CA MET A 1 8.50 -10.20 16.63
C MET A 1 9.59 -9.11 16.73
N LYS A 2 10.08 -8.78 17.95
CA LYS A 2 11.11 -7.74 18.15
C LYS A 2 12.49 -8.04 17.50
N LEU A 3 12.90 -9.30 17.41
CA LEU A 3 14.21 -9.70 16.87
C LEU A 3 14.29 -9.57 15.34
N ARG A 4 13.18 -9.77 14.62
CA ARG A 4 13.13 -9.66 13.14
C ARG A 4 13.16 -8.20 12.64
N LEU A 5 12.68 -7.27 13.45
CA LEU A 5 12.74 -5.83 13.12
C LEU A 5 14.17 -5.30 13.29
N LEU A 6 14.89 -5.79 14.29
CA LEU A 6 16.28 -5.38 14.56
C LEU A 6 17.23 -5.86 13.46
N THR A 7 17.03 -7.07 12.94
CA THR A 7 17.84 -7.61 11.80
C THR A 7 17.60 -6.84 10.51
N PHE A 8 16.39 -6.32 10.28
CA PHE A 8 16.09 -5.52 9.10
C PHE A 8 16.77 -4.13 9.16
N ILE A 9 16.78 -3.51 10.34
CA ILE A 9 17.43 -2.21 10.57
C ILE A 9 18.96 -2.34 10.48
N THR A 10 19.55 -3.40 11.04
CA THR A 10 20.99 -3.63 10.96
C THR A 10 21.45 -4.00 9.55
N ALA A 11 20.66 -4.73 8.77
CA ALA A 11 20.97 -4.99 7.35
C ALA A 11 20.92 -3.70 6.53
N SER A 12 19.99 -2.80 6.79
CA SER A 12 19.89 -1.50 6.10
C SER A 12 21.10 -0.60 6.40
N VAL A 13 21.60 -0.62 7.64
CA VAL A 13 22.77 0.20 8.05
C VAL A 13 24.08 -0.38 7.50
N LEU A 14 24.22 -1.70 7.40
CA LEU A 14 25.42 -2.35 6.85
C LEU A 14 25.54 -2.15 5.32
N PHE A 15 24.43 -2.02 4.59
CA PHE A 15 24.47 -1.72 3.15
C PHE A 15 24.99 -0.31 2.85
N THR A 16 24.84 0.63 3.77
CA THR A 16 25.29 2.03 3.57
C THR A 16 26.79 2.24 3.70
N THR A 17 27.52 1.33 4.36
CA THR A 17 28.95 1.51 4.61
C THR A 17 29.88 0.90 3.55
N VAL A 18 29.39 -0.03 2.73
CA VAL A 18 30.26 -0.79 1.80
C VAL A 18 30.44 -0.13 0.43
N HIS A 19 29.57 0.80 0.01
CA HIS A 19 29.58 1.33 -1.36
C HIS A 19 29.97 2.80 -1.52
N ALA A 20 30.42 3.48 -0.45
CA ALA A 20 30.86 4.89 -0.53
C ALA A 20 32.16 5.14 -1.33
N GLN A 21 32.88 4.11 -1.76
CA GLN A 21 34.19 4.25 -2.36
C GLN A 21 34.29 4.09 -3.88
N PHE A 22 33.21 3.68 -4.58
CA PHE A 22 33.30 3.31 -5.99
C PHE A 22 32.73 4.31 -7.01
N LEU A 23 32.18 5.45 -6.60
CA LEU A 23 31.55 6.37 -7.54
C LEU A 23 32.40 7.63 -7.76
N SER A 24 32.90 7.74 -8.99
CA SER A 24 33.56 8.90 -9.53
C SER A 24 32.83 10.21 -9.24
N ARG A 25 33.53 11.12 -8.58
CA ARG A 25 33.08 12.46 -8.16
C ARG A 25 33.06 13.44 -9.33
N ASN A 26 32.20 13.32 -10.30
CA ASN A 26 32.05 14.36 -11.31
C ASN A 26 30.89 15.32 -10.97
N SER A 27 31.26 16.54 -10.56
CA SER A 27 30.61 17.86 -10.68
C SER A 27 29.09 17.98 -10.74
N LEU A 28 28.35 17.17 -9.98
CA LEU A 28 26.92 17.47 -9.74
C LEU A 28 26.80 18.60 -8.71
N PRO A 29 25.86 19.54 -8.89
CA PRO A 29 25.61 20.58 -7.91
C PRO A 29 25.34 19.97 -6.53
N ALA A 30 25.81 20.64 -5.47
CA ALA A 30 25.66 20.12 -4.10
C ALA A 30 24.18 19.88 -3.73
N PHE A 31 23.29 20.70 -4.28
CA PHE A 31 21.84 20.58 -4.15
C PHE A 31 21.17 20.95 -5.46
N SER A 32 20.13 20.19 -5.83
CA SER A 32 19.25 20.51 -6.94
C SER A 32 17.82 20.11 -6.61
N SER A 33 16.87 20.84 -7.14
CA SER A 33 15.46 20.45 -7.11
C SER A 33 15.04 19.92 -8.46
N SER A 34 14.15 18.94 -8.47
CA SER A 34 13.52 18.43 -9.67
C SER A 34 12.04 18.13 -9.35
N TRP A 35 11.22 18.30 -10.35
CA TRP A 35 9.80 18.00 -10.25
C TRP A 35 9.39 17.09 -11.41
N GLY A 36 8.28 16.39 -11.26
CA GLY A 36 7.85 15.47 -12.29
C GLY A 36 6.47 14.91 -12.02
N ALA A 37 6.05 14.04 -12.90
CA ALA A 37 4.82 13.29 -12.73
C ALA A 37 5.04 11.84 -13.14
N LYS A 38 4.35 10.93 -12.45
CA LYS A 38 4.34 9.51 -12.77
C LYS A 38 2.93 8.94 -12.73
N VAL A 39 2.68 7.95 -13.57
CA VAL A 39 1.47 7.14 -13.60
C VAL A 39 1.85 5.68 -13.55
N GLY A 40 0.99 4.84 -12.98
CA GLY A 40 1.32 3.44 -12.83
C GLY A 40 0.14 2.58 -12.44
N PHE A 41 0.47 1.30 -12.27
CA PHE A 41 -0.44 0.26 -11.84
C PHE A 41 0.05 -0.30 -10.50
N ALA A 42 -0.91 -0.72 -9.67
CA ALA A 42 -0.64 -1.36 -8.40
C ALA A 42 -1.42 -2.66 -8.29
N ALA A 43 -0.72 -3.75 -8.03
CA ALA A 43 -1.31 -5.00 -7.61
C ALA A 43 -1.58 -4.91 -6.10
N ASN A 44 -2.84 -5.04 -5.71
CA ASN A 44 -3.28 -4.86 -4.34
C ASN A 44 -3.57 -6.21 -3.71
N ALA A 45 -2.99 -6.45 -2.54
CA ALA A 45 -3.23 -7.63 -1.73
C ALA A 45 -3.78 -7.19 -0.36
N THR A 46 -4.85 -7.83 0.08
CA THR A 46 -5.46 -7.56 1.38
C THR A 46 -5.04 -8.63 2.36
N TYR A 47 -4.43 -8.21 3.45
CA TYR A 47 -4.09 -9.10 4.55
C TYR A 47 -5.15 -8.96 5.65
N VAL A 48 -5.96 -9.99 5.84
CA VAL A 48 -6.87 -10.09 6.97
C VAL A 48 -6.04 -10.42 8.22
N THR A 49 -6.04 -9.50 9.17
CA THR A 49 -5.30 -9.70 10.42
C THR A 49 -6.15 -10.45 11.44
N ASP A 50 -7.41 -10.07 11.54
CA ASP A 50 -8.40 -10.69 12.41
C ASP A 50 -9.78 -10.58 11.79
N ALA A 51 -10.49 -11.70 11.77
CA ALA A 51 -11.90 -11.79 11.37
C ALA A 51 -12.65 -12.63 12.41
N TYR A 52 -13.73 -12.10 12.95
CA TYR A 52 -14.57 -12.76 13.93
C TYR A 52 -16.03 -12.61 13.50
N MET A 53 -16.81 -13.66 13.68
CA MET A 53 -18.24 -13.60 13.47
C MET A 53 -18.97 -14.34 14.59
N ASN A 54 -19.78 -13.62 15.34
CA ASN A 54 -20.54 -14.14 16.50
C ASN A 54 -19.67 -14.93 17.52
N GLY A 55 -18.40 -14.53 17.66
CA GLY A 55 -17.44 -15.11 18.60
C GLY A 55 -16.33 -15.98 18.00
N PRO A 56 -16.57 -16.95 17.10
CA PRO A 56 -15.48 -17.73 16.51
C PRO A 56 -14.62 -16.90 15.54
N LYS A 57 -13.32 -17.23 15.49
CA LYS A 57 -12.36 -16.61 14.57
C LYS A 57 -12.39 -17.33 13.23
N ILE A 58 -12.51 -16.57 12.16
CA ILE A 58 -12.39 -17.07 10.78
C ILE A 58 -10.90 -17.18 10.46
N THR A 59 -10.44 -18.38 10.14
CA THR A 59 -9.01 -18.66 9.87
C THR A 59 -8.71 -18.90 8.41
N GLU A 60 -9.71 -19.29 7.63
CA GLU A 60 -9.55 -19.59 6.21
C GLU A 60 -10.08 -18.45 5.35
N TYR A 61 -9.20 -17.83 4.61
CA TYR A 61 -9.54 -16.80 3.63
C TYR A 61 -8.64 -16.89 2.41
N THR A 62 -9.24 -16.65 1.26
CA THR A 62 -8.54 -16.56 -0.03
C THR A 62 -8.66 -15.13 -0.54
N GLN A 63 -7.57 -14.58 -1.02
CA GLN A 63 -7.58 -13.22 -1.58
C GLN A 63 -7.41 -13.27 -3.09
N ASP A 64 -8.13 -12.38 -3.77
CA ASP A 64 -7.95 -12.11 -5.18
C ASP A 64 -7.18 -10.80 -5.37
N THR A 65 -6.01 -10.91 -6.00
CA THR A 65 -5.14 -9.75 -6.27
C THR A 65 -5.71 -8.97 -7.45
N GLN A 66 -6.22 -7.78 -7.18
CA GLN A 66 -6.75 -6.92 -8.22
C GLN A 66 -5.81 -5.76 -8.53
N VAL A 67 -5.85 -5.31 -9.79
CA VAL A 67 -5.00 -4.21 -10.27
C VAL A 67 -5.73 -2.89 -10.12
N GLY A 68 -5.12 -1.95 -9.42
CA GLY A 68 -5.50 -0.55 -9.37
C GLY A 68 -4.57 0.31 -10.24
N ASN A 69 -4.87 1.59 -10.29
CA ASN A 69 -4.02 2.57 -10.97
C ASN A 69 -3.78 3.80 -10.10
N PHE A 70 -2.74 4.55 -10.42
CA PHE A 70 -2.44 5.78 -9.70
C PHE A 70 -1.70 6.79 -10.58
N GLY A 71 -1.80 8.05 -10.19
CA GLY A 71 -1.01 9.15 -10.73
C GLY A 71 -0.46 10.00 -9.59
N THR A 72 0.79 10.45 -9.71
CA THR A 72 1.45 11.25 -8.67
C THR A 72 2.29 12.35 -9.30
N PHE A 73 2.10 13.57 -8.81
CA PHE A 73 3.02 14.68 -9.04
C PHE A 73 4.11 14.64 -7.96
N LEU A 74 5.37 14.76 -8.37
CA LEU A 74 6.54 14.58 -7.51
C LEU A 74 7.36 15.85 -7.41
N LEU A 75 7.88 16.11 -6.23
CA LEU A 75 8.93 17.07 -5.96
C LEU A 75 10.08 16.35 -5.28
N ARG A 76 11.29 16.47 -5.82
CA ARG A 76 12.49 15.82 -5.30
C ARG A 76 13.59 16.85 -5.08
N LEU A 77 14.13 16.85 -3.87
CA LEU A 77 15.33 17.61 -3.51
C LEU A 77 16.52 16.65 -3.51
N ASN A 78 17.42 16.85 -4.44
CA ASN A 78 18.56 15.96 -4.63
C ASN A 78 19.81 16.56 -3.98
N SER A 79 20.59 15.72 -3.33
CA SER A 79 21.98 15.94 -2.99
C SER A 79 22.83 14.97 -3.83
N ARG A 80 24.15 14.99 -3.67
CA ARG A 80 25.05 14.12 -4.45
C ARG A 80 24.77 12.63 -4.30
N THR A 81 24.42 12.21 -3.11
CA THR A 81 24.24 10.79 -2.75
C THR A 81 22.82 10.45 -2.28
N VAL A 82 22.10 11.44 -1.75
CA VAL A 82 20.77 11.24 -1.16
C VAL A 82 19.77 12.20 -1.76
N PHE A 83 18.49 11.87 -1.63
CA PHE A 83 17.42 12.76 -1.98
C PHE A 83 16.26 12.66 -1.00
N LEU A 84 15.48 13.71 -0.91
CA LEU A 84 14.19 13.74 -0.27
C LEU A 84 13.12 13.92 -1.34
N GLN A 85 12.09 13.11 -1.32
CA GLN A 85 11.00 13.16 -2.27
C GLN A 85 9.67 13.27 -1.55
N THR A 86 8.83 14.16 -2.04
CA THR A 86 7.42 14.29 -1.66
C THR A 86 6.56 14.45 -2.90
N GLY A 87 5.26 14.48 -2.74
CA GLY A 87 4.35 14.66 -3.85
C GLY A 87 2.89 14.62 -3.43
N ILE A 88 2.02 14.80 -4.40
CA ILE A 88 0.58 14.63 -4.25
C ILE A 88 0.12 13.70 -5.36
N GLY A 89 -0.66 12.69 -5.00
CA GLY A 89 -1.17 11.72 -5.97
C GLY A 89 -2.60 11.33 -5.67
N MET A 90 -3.16 10.63 -6.64
CA MET A 90 -4.46 9.97 -6.52
C MET A 90 -4.31 8.53 -6.93
N SER A 91 -4.89 7.62 -6.16
CA SER A 91 -4.86 6.19 -6.41
C SER A 91 -6.27 5.62 -6.40
N TYR A 92 -6.55 4.73 -7.35
CA TYR A 92 -7.74 3.92 -7.38
C TYR A 92 -7.36 2.48 -7.04
N THR A 93 -7.97 1.95 -5.99
CA THR A 93 -7.68 0.62 -5.45
C THR A 93 -8.92 -0.24 -5.54
N LYS A 94 -8.73 -1.46 -6.01
CA LYS A 94 -9.72 -2.55 -5.93
C LYS A 94 -9.11 -3.72 -5.19
N SER A 95 -9.92 -4.46 -4.45
CA SER A 95 -9.55 -5.73 -3.88
C SER A 95 -10.79 -6.57 -3.60
N CYS A 96 -10.64 -7.88 -3.67
CA CYS A 96 -11.65 -8.83 -3.30
C CYS A 96 -11.01 -9.93 -2.46
N PHE A 97 -11.71 -10.39 -1.46
CA PHE A 97 -11.31 -11.57 -0.71
C PHE A 97 -12.53 -12.41 -0.35
N TYR A 98 -12.27 -13.69 -0.15
CA TYR A 98 -13.27 -14.70 0.12
C TYR A 98 -12.96 -15.33 1.47
N MET A 99 -14.00 -15.52 2.29
CA MET A 99 -13.88 -16.16 3.60
C MET A 99 -14.72 -17.43 3.59
N ASP A 100 -14.13 -18.55 4.00
CA ASP A 100 -14.87 -19.80 4.15
C ASP A 100 -15.59 -19.80 5.51
N THR A 101 -16.90 -20.04 5.45
CA THR A 101 -17.76 -20.08 6.63
C THR A 101 -17.86 -21.47 7.27
N ASN A 102 -17.21 -22.50 6.72
CA ASN A 102 -17.27 -23.86 7.23
C ASN A 102 -16.77 -24.01 8.68
N SER A 103 -15.90 -23.09 9.13
CA SER A 103 -15.43 -23.05 10.52
C SER A 103 -16.45 -22.48 11.49
N TRP A 104 -17.49 -21.86 11.01
CA TRP A 104 -18.51 -21.16 11.78
C TRP A 104 -19.83 -21.97 11.89
N ASP A 105 -20.27 -22.62 10.83
CA ASP A 105 -21.43 -23.52 10.82
C ASP A 105 -21.06 -24.85 10.14
N PRO A 106 -20.55 -25.83 10.93
CA PRO A 106 -20.15 -27.12 10.38
C PRO A 106 -21.32 -27.96 9.86
N GLU A 107 -22.56 -27.62 10.24
CA GLU A 107 -23.78 -28.32 9.82
C GLU A 107 -24.43 -27.72 8.56
N ALA A 108 -23.90 -26.61 8.05
CA ALA A 108 -24.37 -26.02 6.80
C ALA A 108 -24.07 -26.94 5.61
N GLU A 109 -25.09 -27.48 4.98
CA GLU A 109 -24.97 -28.38 3.80
C GLU A 109 -24.38 -27.68 2.56
N SER A 110 -24.28 -26.36 2.55
CA SER A 110 -23.68 -25.58 1.47
C SER A 110 -22.44 -24.83 1.95
N LYS A 111 -21.33 -24.96 1.22
CA LYS A 111 -20.14 -24.10 1.39
C LYS A 111 -20.53 -22.66 1.08
N ASN A 112 -20.88 -21.92 2.09
CA ASN A 112 -21.17 -20.51 1.93
C ASN A 112 -19.88 -19.72 2.03
N GLU A 113 -19.31 -19.40 0.89
CA GLU A 113 -18.17 -18.51 0.78
C GLU A 113 -18.65 -17.06 0.81
N ILE A 114 -18.29 -16.33 1.85
CA ILE A 114 -18.58 -14.89 1.93
C ILE A 114 -17.55 -14.16 1.08
N SER A 115 -18.01 -13.40 0.10
CA SER A 115 -17.13 -12.53 -0.66
C SER A 115 -17.27 -11.08 -0.18
N CYS A 116 -16.12 -10.41 -0.04
CA CYS A 116 -16.03 -9.00 0.25
C CYS A 116 -15.24 -8.30 -0.85
N ALA A 117 -15.94 -7.54 -1.67
CA ALA A 117 -15.37 -6.71 -2.70
C ALA A 117 -15.37 -5.25 -2.26
N TYR A 118 -14.23 -4.57 -2.33
CA TYR A 118 -14.17 -3.15 -2.04
C TYR A 118 -13.35 -2.41 -3.09
N GLN A 119 -13.74 -1.17 -3.30
CA GLN A 119 -13.06 -0.25 -4.19
C GLN A 119 -13.06 1.16 -3.60
N PHE A 120 -11.95 1.85 -3.73
CA PHE A 120 -11.85 3.22 -3.24
C PHE A 120 -10.86 4.06 -4.02
N THR A 121 -11.10 5.37 -4.00
CA THR A 121 -10.18 6.37 -4.52
C THR A 121 -9.63 7.18 -3.36
N SER A 122 -8.30 7.30 -3.31
CA SER A 122 -7.61 8.00 -2.23
C SER A 122 -6.70 9.07 -2.76
N LEU A 123 -6.56 10.15 -1.99
CA LEU A 123 -5.46 11.10 -2.13
C LEU A 123 -4.24 10.55 -1.39
N THR A 124 -3.06 10.66 -2.00
CA THR A 124 -1.82 10.15 -1.43
C THR A 124 -0.77 11.24 -1.32
N LEU A 125 -0.05 11.23 -0.20
CA LEU A 125 1.07 12.12 0.07
C LEU A 125 2.26 11.28 0.53
N PRO A 126 3.19 10.93 -0.38
CA PRO A 126 4.44 10.26 -0.02
C PRO A 126 5.42 11.24 0.61
N LEU A 127 6.17 10.77 1.60
CA LEU A 127 7.32 11.46 2.16
C LEU A 127 8.45 10.46 2.26
N GLN A 128 9.37 10.49 1.29
CA GLN A 128 10.35 9.44 1.07
C GLN A 128 11.75 10.01 1.03
N MET A 129 12.69 9.28 1.60
CA MET A 129 14.12 9.55 1.45
C MET A 129 14.78 8.42 0.67
N GLY A 130 15.77 8.77 -0.14
CA GLY A 130 16.45 7.79 -0.96
C GLY A 130 17.93 8.05 -1.10
N TYR A 131 18.57 7.02 -1.62
CA TYR A 131 20.02 6.98 -1.88
C TYR A 131 20.25 6.64 -3.35
N HIS A 132 21.15 7.40 -3.99
CA HIS A 132 21.58 7.13 -5.36
C HIS A 132 22.64 6.03 -5.36
N ILE A 133 22.27 4.84 -5.85
CA ILE A 133 23.17 3.69 -6.02
C ILE A 133 24.11 3.95 -7.17
N VAL A 134 23.56 4.43 -8.30
CA VAL A 134 24.30 4.88 -9.47
C VAL A 134 23.85 6.30 -9.81
N ASN A 135 24.77 7.21 -9.97
CA ASN A 135 24.48 8.60 -10.33
C ASN A 135 25.49 9.09 -11.39
N SER A 136 25.33 8.57 -12.60
CA SER A 136 26.16 8.87 -13.76
C SER A 136 25.27 9.30 -14.93
N PRO A 137 25.07 10.62 -15.12
CA PRO A 137 24.20 11.10 -16.19
C PRO A 137 24.54 10.47 -17.55
N PRO A 138 23.53 10.06 -18.34
CA PRO A 138 22.08 10.27 -18.13
C PRO A 138 21.40 9.26 -17.20
N TYR A 139 22.13 8.31 -16.64
CA TYR A 139 21.61 7.20 -15.84
C TYR A 139 21.69 7.51 -14.34
N CYS A 140 20.60 7.22 -13.64
CA CYS A 140 20.57 7.29 -12.18
C CYS A 140 19.69 6.14 -11.66
N MET A 141 20.26 5.31 -10.79
CA MET A 141 19.54 4.26 -10.08
C MET A 141 19.53 4.58 -8.60
N SER A 142 18.39 4.46 -7.96
CA SER A 142 18.19 4.86 -6.58
C SER A 142 17.32 3.86 -5.84
N ALA A 143 17.57 3.69 -4.54
CA ALA A 143 16.66 3.05 -3.61
C ALA A 143 16.08 4.11 -2.68
N TYR A 144 14.84 3.94 -2.24
CA TYR A 144 14.19 4.88 -1.35
C TYR A 144 13.19 4.19 -0.44
N THR A 145 12.88 4.85 0.66
CA THR A 145 11.93 4.38 1.65
C THR A 145 11.28 5.55 2.37
N GLY A 146 10.12 5.32 2.97
CA GLY A 146 9.45 6.33 3.79
C GLY A 146 7.96 6.13 3.91
N PRO A 147 7.31 6.92 4.76
CA PRO A 147 5.88 6.87 4.94
C PRO A 147 5.13 7.43 3.74
N ARG A 148 3.94 6.88 3.51
CA ARG A 148 2.93 7.39 2.60
C ARG A 148 1.62 7.56 3.35
N PHE A 149 1.13 8.77 3.36
CA PHE A 149 -0.17 9.11 3.93
C PHE A 149 -1.22 8.97 2.84
N ARG A 150 -2.35 8.37 3.19
CA ARG A 150 -3.46 8.14 2.28
C ARG A 150 -4.74 8.60 2.93
N TYR A 151 -5.44 9.51 2.28
CA TYR A 151 -6.75 10.00 2.69
C TYR A 151 -7.82 9.44 1.76
N THR A 152 -8.77 8.71 2.32
CA THR A 152 -9.87 8.06 1.58
C THR A 152 -11.19 8.63 2.08
N PRO A 153 -11.81 9.57 1.36
CA PRO A 153 -13.13 10.08 1.71
C PRO A 153 -14.20 9.00 1.58
N ASP A 154 -15.17 8.95 2.51
CA ASP A 154 -16.27 7.99 2.53
C ASP A 154 -17.01 7.90 1.20
N LYS A 155 -17.29 9.04 0.57
CA LYS A 155 -18.01 9.12 -0.71
C LYS A 155 -17.33 8.40 -1.88
N PHE A 156 -16.03 8.14 -1.77
CA PHE A 156 -15.24 7.42 -2.78
C PHE A 156 -14.89 5.99 -2.35
N TYR A 157 -15.48 5.53 -1.27
CA TYR A 157 -15.38 4.17 -0.78
C TYR A 157 -16.65 3.40 -1.10
N LYS A 158 -16.51 2.21 -1.62
CA LYS A 158 -17.60 1.27 -1.88
C LYS A 158 -17.17 -0.10 -1.42
N VAL A 159 -18.01 -0.73 -0.63
CA VAL A 159 -17.85 -2.11 -0.19
C VAL A 159 -19.12 -2.88 -0.52
N GLN A 160 -18.97 -4.14 -0.86
CA GLN A 160 -20.06 -5.05 -1.11
C GLN A 160 -19.71 -6.39 -0.49
N TYR A 161 -20.53 -6.81 0.45
CA TYR A 161 -20.53 -8.16 1.00
C TYR A 161 -21.57 -8.98 0.27
N SER A 162 -21.25 -10.19 -0.12
CA SER A 162 -22.17 -11.12 -0.79
C SER A 162 -22.20 -12.44 -0.05
N ASN A 163 -23.34 -13.17 -0.18
CA ASN A 163 -23.60 -14.45 0.47
C ASN A 163 -23.70 -14.35 2.01
N LEU A 164 -24.28 -13.27 2.52
CA LEU A 164 -24.49 -13.03 3.95
C LEU A 164 -25.99 -12.88 4.30
N GLU A 165 -26.88 -13.32 3.44
CA GLU A 165 -28.32 -13.22 3.73
C GLU A 165 -28.66 -13.88 5.09
N PRO A 166 -29.53 -13.25 5.91
CA PRO A 166 -30.36 -12.08 5.64
C PRO A 166 -29.69 -10.70 5.90
N TYR A 167 -28.41 -10.65 6.26
CA TYR A 167 -27.71 -9.42 6.64
C TYR A 167 -27.20 -8.66 5.41
N ASN A 168 -27.29 -7.33 5.47
CA ASN A 168 -26.72 -6.43 4.46
C ASN A 168 -25.64 -5.57 5.12
N LEU A 169 -24.42 -6.10 5.15
CA LEU A 169 -23.32 -5.47 5.84
C LEU A 169 -22.67 -4.38 4.99
N THR A 170 -22.27 -3.31 5.65
CA THR A 170 -21.41 -2.27 5.09
C THR A 170 -20.37 -1.89 6.13
N ASP A 171 -19.21 -1.41 5.68
CA ASP A 171 -18.21 -0.82 6.55
C ASP A 171 -17.85 0.60 6.07
N SER A 172 -17.34 1.41 6.98
CA SER A 172 -16.78 2.71 6.67
C SER A 172 -15.26 2.61 6.55
N PRO A 173 -14.62 3.36 5.64
CA PRO A 173 -13.16 3.38 5.57
C PRO A 173 -12.58 4.10 6.78
N ILE A 174 -11.36 3.74 7.15
CA ILE A 174 -10.55 4.64 7.96
C ILE A 174 -10.02 5.72 7.03
N GLU A 175 -10.50 6.95 7.21
CA GLU A 175 -10.19 8.07 6.30
C GLU A 175 -8.69 8.29 6.12
N LEU A 176 -7.90 8.17 7.18
CA LEU A 176 -6.46 8.37 7.13
C LEU A 176 -5.71 7.06 7.39
N THR A 177 -5.06 6.55 6.36
CA THR A 177 -4.17 5.39 6.47
C THR A 177 -2.72 5.78 6.25
N ILE A 178 -1.82 5.11 6.96
CA ILE A 178 -0.38 5.29 6.87
C ILE A 178 0.22 4.00 6.35
N GLY A 179 0.93 4.09 5.23
CA GLY A 179 1.74 3.01 4.68
C GLY A 179 3.22 3.29 4.81
N TRP A 180 4.02 2.26 4.77
CA TRP A 180 5.46 2.35 4.62
C TRP A 180 5.86 1.82 3.25
N THR A 181 6.58 2.64 2.50
CA THR A 181 7.00 2.34 1.12
C THR A 181 8.48 2.01 1.09
N VAL A 182 8.85 1.02 0.29
CA VAL A 182 10.22 0.74 -0.14
C VAL A 182 10.22 0.65 -1.65
N GLY A 183 11.16 1.30 -2.32
CA GLY A 183 11.17 1.32 -3.78
C GLY A 183 12.55 1.41 -4.39
N LEU A 184 12.59 1.05 -5.67
CA LEU A 184 13.71 1.21 -6.57
C LEU A 184 13.28 2.10 -7.72
N SER A 185 14.14 3.03 -8.09
CA SER A 185 13.91 4.02 -9.14
C SER A 185 15.06 3.99 -10.13
N VAL A 186 14.75 3.94 -11.41
CA VAL A 186 15.69 4.07 -12.51
C VAL A 186 15.31 5.30 -13.32
N ARG A 187 16.22 6.25 -13.44
CA ARG A 187 16.05 7.44 -14.28
C ARG A 187 17.04 7.41 -15.43
N ILE A 188 16.54 7.65 -16.63
CA ILE A 188 17.32 7.77 -17.88
C ILE A 188 16.99 9.12 -18.50
N GLY A 189 17.88 10.09 -18.34
CA GLY A 189 17.62 11.47 -18.70
C GLY A 189 16.44 12.04 -17.90
N ARG A 190 15.30 12.25 -18.57
CA ARG A 190 14.06 12.71 -17.95
C ARG A 190 13.06 11.59 -17.63
N GLN A 191 13.25 10.42 -18.21
CA GLN A 191 12.35 9.28 -17.99
C GLN A 191 12.62 8.64 -16.63
N LEU A 192 11.55 8.28 -15.92
CA LEU A 192 11.57 7.69 -14.60
C LEU A 192 10.79 6.38 -14.65
N LEU A 193 11.40 5.32 -14.17
CA LEU A 193 10.78 4.02 -13.92
C LEU A 193 10.90 3.72 -12.44
N ASP A 194 9.77 3.48 -11.78
CA ASP A 194 9.74 3.13 -10.36
C ASP A 194 9.08 1.78 -10.15
N PHE A 195 9.66 1.01 -9.23
CA PHE A 195 9.08 -0.18 -8.65
C PHE A 195 8.96 0.04 -7.14
N GLU A 196 7.76 -0.07 -6.58
CA GLU A 196 7.49 0.20 -5.16
C GLU A 196 6.73 -0.96 -4.52
N TYR A 197 7.04 -1.23 -3.27
CA TYR A 197 6.23 -2.02 -2.36
C TYR A 197 5.78 -1.15 -1.20
N GLU A 198 4.49 -1.15 -0.91
CA GLU A 198 3.87 -0.45 0.21
C GLU A 198 3.14 -1.44 1.10
N ALA A 199 3.31 -1.31 2.41
CA ALA A 199 2.50 -2.02 3.40
C ALA A 199 1.85 -1.00 4.34
N THR A 200 0.53 -1.10 4.54
CA THR A 200 -0.15 -0.24 5.51
C THR A 200 0.20 -0.65 6.94
N ILE A 201 0.43 0.34 7.80
CA ILE A 201 0.77 0.14 9.20
C ILE A 201 -0.50 -0.02 10.03
N ASN A 202 -1.48 0.84 9.78
CA ASN A 202 -2.79 0.78 10.42
C ASN A 202 -3.79 -0.04 9.59
N THR A 203 -4.91 -0.39 10.21
CA THR A 203 -6.03 -1.06 9.53
C THR A 203 -6.70 -0.12 8.52
N VAL A 204 -7.31 -0.69 7.49
CA VAL A 204 -8.04 0.07 6.45
C VAL A 204 -9.55 -0.06 6.58
N SER A 205 -10.06 -0.90 7.46
CA SER A 205 -11.49 -1.10 7.72
C SER A 205 -11.91 -0.43 9.02
N GLY A 206 -13.02 0.27 8.96
CA GLY A 206 -13.72 0.81 10.11
C GLY A 206 -14.78 -0.15 10.65
N PRO A 207 -15.69 0.35 11.50
CA PRO A 207 -16.77 -0.45 12.06
C PRO A 207 -17.74 -0.93 10.97
N ILE A 208 -18.22 -2.16 11.14
CA ILE A 208 -19.19 -2.78 10.24
C ILE A 208 -20.58 -2.56 10.81
N THR A 209 -21.54 -2.24 9.94
CA THR A 209 -22.92 -1.96 10.29
C THR A 209 -23.85 -2.76 9.39
N ASP A 210 -24.95 -3.29 9.94
CA ASP A 210 -26.00 -3.90 9.15
C ASP A 210 -27.03 -2.84 8.71
N LEU A 211 -27.24 -2.72 7.40
CA LEU A 211 -28.19 -1.77 6.82
C LEU A 211 -29.65 -2.25 6.95
N ASN A 212 -29.89 -3.54 7.14
CA ASN A 212 -31.25 -4.10 7.32
C ASN A 212 -31.77 -3.87 8.74
N GLY A 213 -30.92 -3.50 9.69
CA GLY A 213 -31.29 -3.23 11.08
C GLY A 213 -31.84 -4.46 11.81
N ILE A 214 -31.33 -5.64 11.47
CA ILE A 214 -31.74 -6.89 12.12
C ILE A 214 -31.21 -6.91 13.56
N ASP A 215 -32.07 -7.17 14.53
CA ASP A 215 -31.70 -7.25 15.93
C ASP A 215 -31.87 -8.71 16.44
N PRO A 216 -30.84 -9.37 17.00
CA PRO A 216 -29.50 -8.80 17.23
C PRO A 216 -28.66 -8.70 15.94
N ALA A 217 -27.96 -7.58 15.81
CA ALA A 217 -26.97 -7.42 14.75
C ALA A 217 -25.84 -8.43 14.91
N PRO A 218 -25.31 -9.02 13.83
CA PRO A 218 -24.18 -9.94 13.93
C PRO A 218 -22.93 -9.20 14.46
N ASP A 219 -22.26 -9.77 15.46
CA ASP A 219 -20.96 -9.26 15.91
C ASP A 219 -19.87 -9.68 14.89
N PHE A 220 -19.82 -8.92 13.79
CA PHE A 220 -18.83 -9.14 12.75
C PHE A 220 -17.72 -8.10 12.85
N ARG A 221 -16.50 -8.57 13.07
CA ARG A 221 -15.31 -7.73 13.18
C ARG A 221 -14.28 -8.17 12.16
N LEU A 222 -13.81 -7.24 11.37
CA LEU A 222 -12.85 -7.48 10.32
C LEU A 222 -11.74 -6.43 10.35
N ASN A 223 -10.54 -6.87 10.66
CA ASN A 223 -9.35 -6.04 10.60
C ASN A 223 -8.53 -6.39 9.36
N ARG A 224 -8.32 -5.42 8.49
CA ARG A 224 -7.58 -5.58 7.24
C ARG A 224 -6.40 -4.65 7.16
N ARG A 225 -5.34 -5.11 6.51
CA ARG A 225 -4.21 -4.30 6.07
C ARG A 225 -4.04 -4.45 4.57
N LEU A 226 -3.51 -3.43 3.93
CA LEU A 226 -3.28 -3.43 2.49
C LEU A 226 -1.78 -3.51 2.21
N GLY A 227 -1.40 -4.46 1.35
CA GLY A 227 -0.10 -4.51 0.71
C GLY A 227 -0.26 -4.13 -0.76
N MET A 228 0.65 -3.35 -1.30
CA MET A 228 0.59 -2.92 -2.69
C MET A 228 1.98 -3.07 -3.32
N MET A 229 2.01 -3.73 -4.47
CA MET A 229 3.18 -3.79 -5.33
C MET A 229 2.88 -2.98 -6.58
N SER A 230 3.68 -1.98 -6.88
CA SER A 230 3.39 -1.04 -7.95
C SER A 230 4.55 -0.84 -8.90
N PHE A 231 4.21 -0.62 -10.16
CA PHE A 231 5.11 -0.22 -11.22
C PHE A 231 4.62 1.07 -11.85
N SER A 232 5.50 2.03 -12.06
CA SER A 232 5.15 3.30 -12.67
C SER A 232 6.20 3.83 -13.64
N TYR A 233 5.71 4.61 -14.59
CA TYR A 233 6.49 5.39 -15.53
C TYR A 233 6.21 6.88 -15.32
N GLY A 234 7.24 7.70 -15.43
CA GLY A 234 7.12 9.14 -15.23
C GLY A 234 8.17 9.95 -15.98
N ILE A 235 8.02 11.26 -15.85
CA ILE A 235 8.96 12.24 -16.40
C ILE A 235 9.36 13.20 -15.29
N MET A 236 10.67 13.48 -15.20
CA MET A 236 11.27 14.40 -14.25
C MET A 236 11.92 15.58 -14.99
N PHE A 237 11.77 16.79 -14.44
CA PHE A 237 12.33 18.04 -14.96
C PHE A 237 13.25 18.71 -13.97
#